data_82894c6b0bf20e0b171dc81dcc11ae19
#
_entry.id   82894c6b0bf20e0b171dc81dcc11ae19
#
_cell.length_a   1.000
_cell.length_b   1.000
_cell.length_c   1.000
_cell.angle_alpha   90.00
_cell.angle_beta   90.00
_cell.angle_gamma   90.00
#
_symmetry.space_group_name_H-M   'P 1'
#
loop_
_entity.id
_entity.type
_entity.pdbx_description
1 polymer ?
#
loop_
_entity_poly.entity_id
_entity_poly.type
_entity_poly.pdbx_seq_one_letter_code
_entity_poly.pdbx_strand_id
1 'polypeptide(L)'
;QFFATKMSEFKQPFVSAVFTASSHHPYKVPEKYKDIYKEEGIAIHKCIRYTDNAMRLFFEKAKTQPWYKNTLFVITSDHTNLSDHAYYQTDLGGFCSPIIFFDPSGDLKPGMRNAIAQQIDIMPTVLSYLGYDRKYVAFGCDLLTTKDEDTWAVNYINGIYQYVKGDWLLQFDGHK
;
A
#
# COMPACT_ATOMS: atom_id res chain seq x y z
N GLN A 1 -3.49 1.10 -18.02
CA GLN A 1 -2.86 1.65 -19.24
C GLN A 1 -3.10 3.16 -19.37
N PHE A 2 -4.35 3.65 -19.29
CA PHE A 2 -4.68 5.07 -19.41
C PHE A 2 -3.83 5.95 -18.47
N PHE A 3 -3.76 5.60 -17.17
CA PHE A 3 -2.98 6.34 -16.18
C PHE A 3 -1.49 6.44 -16.56
N ALA A 4 -0.86 5.31 -16.95
CA ALA A 4 0.55 5.33 -17.38
C ALA A 4 0.79 6.22 -18.61
N THR A 5 -0.16 6.27 -19.54
CA THR A 5 -0.10 7.18 -20.70
C THR A 5 -0.22 8.64 -20.26
N LYS A 6 -1.14 8.95 -19.36
CA LYS A 6 -1.33 10.31 -18.83
C LYS A 6 -0.12 10.84 -18.07
N MET A 7 0.56 10.00 -17.29
CA MET A 7 1.80 10.38 -16.60
C MET A 7 2.89 10.85 -17.55
N SER A 8 2.91 10.38 -18.80
CA SER A 8 3.90 10.82 -19.80
C SER A 8 3.66 12.25 -20.32
N GLU A 9 2.49 12.82 -20.04
CA GLU A 9 2.17 14.21 -20.34
C GLU A 9 2.61 15.18 -19.23
N PHE A 10 3.03 14.66 -18.07
CA PHE A 10 3.42 15.48 -16.92
C PHE A 10 4.84 16.02 -17.06
N LYS A 11 4.99 17.28 -16.66
CA LYS A 11 6.33 17.86 -16.53
C LYS A 11 7.08 17.22 -15.38
N GLN A 12 8.29 16.76 -15.64
CA GLN A 12 9.15 16.18 -14.59
C GLN A 12 9.89 17.27 -13.80
N PRO A 13 10.21 17.03 -12.50
CA PRO A 13 9.75 15.88 -11.72
C PRO A 13 8.26 16.00 -11.35
N PHE A 14 7.60 14.87 -11.11
CA PHE A 14 6.20 14.85 -10.67
C PHE A 14 5.93 13.80 -9.59
N VAL A 15 4.88 14.02 -8.81
CA VAL A 15 4.27 13.04 -7.93
C VAL A 15 2.86 12.78 -8.44
N SER A 16 2.46 11.53 -8.50
CA SER A 16 1.13 11.15 -8.95
C SER A 16 0.61 9.98 -8.14
N ALA A 17 -0.67 9.98 -7.84
CA ALA A 17 -1.33 8.91 -7.12
C ALA A 17 -2.58 8.45 -7.86
N VAL A 18 -2.89 7.17 -7.75
CA VAL A 18 -4.17 6.59 -8.21
C VAL A 18 -4.75 5.75 -7.08
N PHE A 19 -5.99 6.03 -6.75
CA PHE A 19 -6.77 5.24 -5.82
C PHE A 19 -7.74 4.36 -6.61
N THR A 20 -7.70 3.03 -6.35
CA THR A 20 -8.56 2.07 -7.04
C THR A 20 -9.78 1.76 -6.19
N ALA A 21 -10.98 1.89 -6.75
CA ALA A 21 -12.23 1.66 -6.03
C ALA A 21 -12.88 0.29 -6.32
N SER A 22 -12.26 -0.55 -7.16
CA SER A 22 -12.89 -1.80 -7.61
C SER A 22 -13.09 -2.83 -6.49
N SER A 23 -12.24 -2.81 -5.46
CA SER A 23 -12.32 -3.69 -4.30
C SER A 23 -13.21 -3.15 -3.17
N HIS A 24 -13.88 -2.00 -3.39
CA HIS A 24 -14.84 -1.44 -2.46
C HIS A 24 -16.24 -2.03 -2.69
N HIS A 25 -17.07 -2.07 -1.63
CA HIS A 25 -18.47 -2.43 -1.75
C HIS A 25 -19.16 -1.56 -2.83
N PRO A 26 -20.04 -2.10 -3.70
CA PRO A 26 -20.67 -3.42 -3.69
C PRO A 26 -19.92 -4.52 -4.49
N TYR A 27 -18.59 -4.45 -4.61
CA TYR A 27 -17.74 -5.47 -5.26
C TYR A 27 -18.13 -5.78 -6.70
N LYS A 28 -18.19 -4.75 -7.52
CA LYS A 28 -18.55 -4.87 -8.95
C LYS A 28 -17.33 -4.70 -9.83
N VAL A 29 -17.15 -5.60 -10.76
CA VAL A 29 -16.22 -5.40 -11.89
C VAL A 29 -16.99 -4.75 -13.06
N PRO A 30 -16.31 -3.99 -13.94
CA PRO A 30 -16.95 -3.43 -15.12
C PRO A 30 -17.62 -4.49 -15.98
N GLU A 31 -18.78 -4.17 -16.57
CA GLU A 31 -19.64 -5.11 -17.31
C GLU A 31 -18.89 -5.94 -18.36
N LYS A 32 -17.96 -5.31 -19.10
CA LYS A 32 -17.13 -5.99 -20.11
C LYS A 32 -16.20 -7.08 -19.57
N TYR A 33 -16.03 -7.17 -18.26
CA TYR A 33 -15.17 -8.14 -17.59
C TYR A 33 -15.93 -9.13 -16.72
N LYS A 34 -17.25 -9.05 -16.63
CA LYS A 34 -18.06 -9.89 -15.75
C LYS A 34 -17.92 -11.39 -16.01
N ASP A 35 -17.76 -11.76 -17.27
CA ASP A 35 -17.63 -13.17 -17.67
C ASP A 35 -16.22 -13.71 -17.48
N ILE A 36 -15.22 -12.82 -17.36
CA ILE A 36 -13.82 -13.15 -17.10
C ILE A 36 -13.57 -13.31 -15.59
N TYR A 37 -14.07 -12.36 -14.79
CA TYR A 37 -13.88 -12.35 -13.32
C TYR A 37 -15.19 -12.74 -12.63
N LYS A 38 -15.50 -14.05 -12.72
CA LYS A 38 -16.66 -14.62 -12.06
C LYS A 38 -16.50 -14.64 -10.54
N GLU A 39 -17.61 -14.65 -9.84
CA GLU A 39 -17.62 -14.79 -8.38
C GLU A 39 -17.21 -16.21 -8.00
N GLU A 40 -16.15 -16.32 -7.20
CA GLU A 40 -15.62 -17.56 -6.66
C GLU A 40 -15.17 -17.25 -5.23
N GLY A 41 -15.70 -17.95 -4.23
CA GLY A 41 -15.51 -17.65 -2.82
C GLY A 41 -16.28 -16.40 -2.38
N ILE A 42 -15.61 -15.47 -1.71
CA ILE A 42 -16.25 -14.23 -1.25
C ILE A 42 -16.23 -13.14 -2.33
N ALA A 43 -17.20 -12.22 -2.27
CA ALA A 43 -17.49 -11.25 -3.33
C ALA A 43 -16.29 -10.37 -3.74
N ILE A 44 -15.35 -10.11 -2.84
CA ILE A 44 -14.18 -9.28 -3.11
C ILE A 44 -13.15 -9.98 -4.03
N HIS A 45 -13.09 -11.32 -4.06
CA HIS A 45 -12.07 -12.06 -4.80
C HIS A 45 -12.07 -11.72 -6.30
N LYS A 46 -13.25 -11.61 -6.93
CA LYS A 46 -13.33 -11.21 -8.35
C LYS A 46 -12.76 -9.81 -8.58
N CYS A 47 -12.95 -8.89 -7.64
CA CYS A 47 -12.45 -7.52 -7.72
C CYS A 47 -10.93 -7.46 -7.52
N ILE A 48 -10.38 -8.28 -6.63
CA ILE A 48 -8.93 -8.41 -6.43
C ILE A 48 -8.28 -8.93 -7.72
N ARG A 49 -8.81 -10.00 -8.33
CA ARG A 49 -8.30 -10.54 -9.61
C ARG A 49 -8.37 -9.52 -10.74
N TYR A 50 -9.44 -8.73 -10.79
CA TYR A 50 -9.57 -7.64 -11.75
C TYR A 50 -8.54 -6.54 -11.51
N THR A 51 -8.33 -6.12 -10.26
CA THR A 51 -7.36 -5.08 -9.88
C THR A 51 -5.92 -5.55 -10.14
N ASP A 52 -5.60 -6.80 -9.83
CA ASP A 52 -4.30 -7.41 -10.14
C ASP A 52 -4.01 -7.36 -11.64
N ASN A 53 -4.96 -7.77 -12.48
CA ASN A 53 -4.81 -7.65 -13.93
C ASN A 53 -4.67 -6.19 -14.39
N ALA A 54 -5.37 -5.24 -13.76
CA ALA A 54 -5.24 -3.82 -14.08
C ALA A 54 -3.84 -3.31 -13.73
N MET A 55 -3.26 -3.75 -12.61
CA MET A 55 -1.88 -3.45 -12.22
C MET A 55 -0.88 -4.08 -13.22
N ARG A 56 -1.06 -5.33 -13.60
CA ARG A 56 -0.24 -5.97 -14.64
C ARG A 56 -0.21 -5.14 -15.92
N LEU A 57 -1.39 -4.76 -16.43
CA LEU A 57 -1.52 -3.94 -17.64
C LEU A 57 -0.94 -2.51 -17.47
N PHE A 58 -1.01 -1.96 -16.25
CA PHE A 58 -0.36 -0.69 -15.93
C PHE A 58 1.15 -0.82 -16.07
N PHE A 59 1.78 -1.80 -15.43
CA PHE A 59 3.24 -2.00 -15.47
C PHE A 59 3.75 -2.40 -16.85
N GLU A 60 3.00 -3.20 -17.62
CA GLU A 60 3.33 -3.47 -19.02
C GLU A 60 3.42 -2.19 -19.84
N LYS A 61 2.47 -1.26 -19.65
CA LYS A 61 2.50 0.05 -20.31
C LYS A 61 3.58 0.96 -19.73
N ALA A 62 3.74 1.01 -18.41
CA ALA A 62 4.73 1.84 -17.73
C ALA A 62 6.15 1.53 -18.17
N LYS A 63 6.50 0.24 -18.32
CA LYS A 63 7.83 -0.20 -18.81
C LYS A 63 8.23 0.38 -20.15
N THR A 64 7.29 0.82 -20.96
CA THR A 64 7.54 1.45 -22.27
C THR A 64 7.69 2.98 -22.19
N GLN A 65 7.56 3.56 -20.99
CA GLN A 65 7.57 5.01 -20.82
C GLN A 65 8.96 5.52 -20.39
N PRO A 66 9.37 6.73 -20.82
CA PRO A 66 10.71 7.26 -20.53
C PRO A 66 10.95 7.52 -19.04
N TRP A 67 9.89 7.76 -18.26
CA TRP A 67 9.95 8.03 -16.84
C TRP A 67 10.08 6.75 -15.98
N TYR A 68 9.80 5.57 -16.52
CA TYR A 68 9.68 4.33 -15.75
C TYR A 68 10.90 4.02 -14.88
N LYS A 69 12.11 4.07 -15.46
CA LYS A 69 13.35 3.77 -14.74
C LYS A 69 13.74 4.83 -13.72
N ASN A 70 13.16 6.03 -13.80
CA ASN A 70 13.42 7.12 -12.87
C ASN A 70 12.18 7.38 -12.00
N THR A 71 11.55 6.32 -11.53
CA THR A 71 10.32 6.40 -10.74
C THR A 71 10.34 5.40 -9.60
N LEU A 72 10.16 5.88 -8.37
CA LEU A 72 9.83 5.05 -7.23
C LEU A 72 8.32 4.82 -7.21
N PHE A 73 7.90 3.56 -7.27
CA PHE A 73 6.50 3.17 -7.11
C PHE A 73 6.24 2.76 -5.67
N VAL A 74 5.24 3.34 -5.06
CA VAL A 74 4.76 2.95 -3.73
C VAL A 74 3.37 2.35 -3.89
N ILE A 75 3.21 1.11 -3.44
CA ILE A 75 1.96 0.35 -3.57
C ILE A 75 1.53 -0.08 -2.18
N THR A 76 0.32 0.30 -1.79
CA THR A 76 -0.28 -0.07 -0.51
C THR A 76 -1.80 -0.09 -0.65
N SER A 77 -2.50 -0.67 0.32
CA SER A 77 -3.94 -0.48 0.51
C SER A 77 -4.19 0.52 1.64
N ASP A 78 -5.37 1.10 1.67
CA ASP A 78 -5.84 1.98 2.75
C ASP A 78 -6.13 1.18 4.03
N HIS A 79 -6.81 0.03 3.91
CA HIS A 79 -7.12 -0.93 4.97
C HIS A 79 -7.50 -2.27 4.35
N THR A 80 -7.68 -3.30 5.18
CA THR A 80 -8.32 -4.54 4.74
C THR A 80 -9.84 -4.34 4.68
N ASN A 81 -10.52 -5.25 3.98
CA ASN A 81 -11.97 -5.24 3.86
C ASN A 81 -12.50 -6.66 4.14
N LEU A 82 -13.38 -7.16 3.28
CA LEU A 82 -13.92 -8.51 3.41
C LEU A 82 -12.81 -9.55 3.23
N SER A 83 -12.67 -10.48 4.20
CA SER A 83 -11.70 -11.56 4.15
C SER A 83 -12.32 -12.88 4.62
N ASP A 84 -11.92 -13.99 4.02
CA ASP A 84 -12.21 -15.36 4.45
C ASP A 84 -11.10 -15.96 5.31
N HIS A 85 -10.01 -15.23 5.52
CA HIS A 85 -8.93 -15.64 6.41
C HIS A 85 -9.14 -15.11 7.83
N ALA A 86 -9.19 -16.02 8.83
CA ALA A 86 -9.55 -15.68 10.21
C ALA A 86 -8.71 -14.56 10.83
N TYR A 87 -7.41 -14.50 10.55
CA TYR A 87 -6.54 -13.46 11.08
C TYR A 87 -6.98 -12.05 10.65
N TYR A 88 -7.31 -11.87 9.37
CA TYR A 88 -7.73 -10.56 8.84
C TYR A 88 -9.16 -10.15 9.22
N GLN A 89 -9.88 -11.03 9.92
CA GLN A 89 -11.18 -10.72 10.54
C GLN A 89 -11.03 -10.21 11.98
N THR A 90 -9.84 -10.21 12.54
CA THR A 90 -9.55 -9.64 13.86
C THR A 90 -9.36 -8.12 13.78
N ASP A 91 -9.58 -7.42 14.90
CA ASP A 91 -9.37 -5.96 15.00
C ASP A 91 -7.93 -5.54 14.66
N LEU A 92 -6.93 -6.37 14.96
CA LEU A 92 -5.54 -6.14 14.58
C LEU A 92 -5.30 -6.47 13.11
N GLY A 93 -5.73 -7.66 12.66
CA GLY A 93 -5.52 -8.12 11.29
C GLY A 93 -6.22 -7.24 10.25
N GLY A 94 -7.32 -6.58 10.65
CA GLY A 94 -8.03 -5.60 9.83
C GLY A 94 -7.18 -4.40 9.41
N PHE A 95 -6.09 -4.09 10.12
CA PHE A 95 -5.14 -3.04 9.76
C PHE A 95 -3.92 -3.54 8.99
N CYS A 96 -3.74 -4.87 8.87
CA CYS A 96 -2.57 -5.43 8.21
C CYS A 96 -2.66 -5.29 6.69
N SER A 97 -1.89 -4.34 6.15
CA SER A 97 -1.78 -4.06 4.72
C SER A 97 -0.30 -4.02 4.32
N PRO A 98 0.08 -4.58 3.16
CA PRO A 98 1.46 -4.48 2.70
C PRO A 98 1.79 -3.07 2.26
N ILE A 99 3.05 -2.65 2.45
CA ILE A 99 3.64 -1.49 1.81
C ILE A 99 4.79 -1.98 0.94
N ILE A 100 4.74 -1.67 -0.35
CA ILE A 100 5.73 -2.10 -1.33
C ILE A 100 6.39 -0.86 -1.93
N PHE A 101 7.71 -0.77 -1.80
CA PHE A 101 8.53 0.17 -2.53
C PHE A 101 9.18 -0.55 -3.70
N PHE A 102 8.85 -0.16 -4.90
CA PHE A 102 9.36 -0.77 -6.12
C PHE A 102 10.11 0.25 -6.95
N ASP A 103 11.39 0.00 -7.12
CA ASP A 103 12.31 0.82 -7.88
C ASP A 103 12.86 0.05 -9.08
N PRO A 104 12.45 0.41 -10.32
CA PRO A 104 12.93 -0.22 -11.53
C PRO A 104 14.39 0.12 -11.89
N SER A 105 15.01 1.11 -11.25
CA SER A 105 16.44 1.41 -11.44
C SER A 105 17.33 0.33 -10.83
N GLY A 106 16.86 -0.31 -9.75
CA GLY A 106 17.60 -1.31 -9.00
C GLY A 106 18.42 -0.74 -7.83
N ASP A 107 18.23 0.53 -7.47
CA ASP A 107 18.90 1.16 -6.32
C ASP A 107 18.37 0.58 -5.00
N LEU A 108 17.12 0.14 -4.95
CA LEU A 108 16.57 -0.62 -3.84
C LEU A 108 16.86 -2.12 -4.01
N LYS A 109 17.53 -2.71 -3.03
CA LYS A 109 17.76 -4.17 -3.03
C LYS A 109 16.43 -4.91 -2.82
N PRO A 110 16.10 -5.91 -3.66
CA PRO A 110 14.94 -6.74 -3.46
C PRO A 110 15.00 -7.47 -2.12
N GLY A 111 13.87 -7.55 -1.42
CA GLY A 111 13.76 -8.25 -0.16
C GLY A 111 12.41 -8.01 0.49
N MET A 112 12.12 -8.80 1.51
CA MET A 112 10.99 -8.63 2.40
C MET A 112 11.49 -8.35 3.80
N ARG A 113 10.87 -7.38 4.47
CA ARG A 113 11.13 -7.06 5.87
C ARG A 113 9.91 -7.40 6.71
N ASN A 114 10.13 -7.88 7.91
CA ASN A 114 9.08 -8.12 8.91
C ASN A 114 8.90 -6.93 9.86
N ALA A 115 9.32 -5.74 9.44
CA ALA A 115 9.10 -4.50 10.17
C ALA A 115 7.60 -4.21 10.32
N ILE A 116 7.21 -3.67 11.47
CA ILE A 116 5.89 -3.12 11.69
C ILE A 116 5.84 -1.78 10.97
N ALA A 117 4.96 -1.64 9.98
CA ALA A 117 4.88 -0.46 9.13
C ALA A 117 3.47 0.15 9.15
N GLN A 118 3.40 1.45 8.93
CA GLN A 118 2.16 2.22 8.85
C GLN A 118 2.18 3.08 7.58
N GLN A 119 1.02 3.50 7.08
CA GLN A 119 0.97 4.41 5.93
C GLN A 119 1.67 5.75 6.21
N ILE A 120 1.72 6.19 7.48
CA ILE A 120 2.45 7.42 7.87
C ILE A 120 3.97 7.30 7.71
N ASP A 121 4.51 6.10 7.59
CA ASP A 121 5.94 5.86 7.33
C ASP A 121 6.32 6.07 5.86
N ILE A 122 5.33 6.10 4.96
CA ILE A 122 5.58 6.25 3.51
C ILE A 122 6.29 7.56 3.21
N MET A 123 5.79 8.68 3.75
CA MET A 123 6.36 10.00 3.49
C MET A 123 7.83 10.12 3.92
N PRO A 124 8.22 9.84 5.18
CA PRO A 124 9.61 9.92 5.60
C PRO A 124 10.50 8.95 4.82
N THR A 125 10.01 7.75 4.48
CA THR A 125 10.75 6.78 3.67
C THR A 125 11.02 7.29 2.26
N VAL A 126 10.01 7.88 1.60
CA VAL A 126 10.17 8.46 0.25
C VAL A 126 11.11 9.66 0.29
N LEU A 127 11.01 10.55 1.28
CA LEU A 127 11.89 11.70 1.42
C LEU A 127 13.35 11.26 1.64
N SER A 128 13.57 10.25 2.46
CA SER A 128 14.90 9.65 2.67
C SER A 128 15.45 9.05 1.38
N TYR A 129 14.67 8.24 0.67
CA TYR A 129 15.05 7.67 -0.62
C TYR A 129 15.46 8.73 -1.65
N LEU A 130 14.74 9.87 -1.67
CA LEU A 130 15.02 10.98 -2.58
C LEU A 130 16.18 11.88 -2.12
N GLY A 131 16.80 11.60 -0.98
CA GLY A 131 17.89 12.41 -0.42
C GLY A 131 17.45 13.80 0.05
N TYR A 132 16.20 13.95 0.52
CA TYR A 132 15.72 15.23 1.01
C TYR A 132 16.39 15.60 2.33
N ASP A 133 17.11 16.71 2.34
CA ASP A 133 18.01 17.14 3.44
C ASP A 133 17.44 18.25 4.34
N ARG A 134 16.22 18.71 4.07
CA ARG A 134 15.61 19.79 4.88
C ARG A 134 14.79 19.23 6.05
N LYS A 135 14.66 20.04 7.09
CA LYS A 135 13.82 19.69 8.25
C LYS A 135 12.34 19.59 7.86
N TYR A 136 11.70 18.53 8.30
CA TYR A 136 10.26 18.32 8.16
C TYR A 136 9.70 17.63 9.41
N VAL A 137 8.39 17.60 9.55
CA VAL A 137 7.70 16.90 10.63
C VAL A 137 7.03 15.66 10.07
N ALA A 138 7.28 14.52 10.69
CA ALA A 138 6.61 13.25 10.40
C ALA A 138 6.27 12.53 11.70
N PHE A 139 5.16 11.82 11.74
CA PHE A 139 4.81 10.93 12.85
C PHE A 139 5.31 9.49 12.61
N GLY A 140 5.58 9.14 11.38
CA GLY A 140 6.17 7.86 10.98
C GLY A 140 7.68 7.88 10.97
N CYS A 141 8.27 6.73 10.67
CA CYS A 141 9.71 6.53 10.55
C CYS A 141 10.13 6.22 9.10
N ASP A 142 11.42 6.37 8.82
CA ASP A 142 12.01 5.92 7.56
C ASP A 142 12.22 4.39 7.59
N LEU A 143 11.42 3.67 6.83
CA LEU A 143 11.48 2.21 6.78
C LEU A 143 12.75 1.66 6.11
N LEU A 144 13.52 2.47 5.38
CA LEU A 144 14.76 2.03 4.75
C LEU A 144 15.94 1.98 5.74
N THR A 145 15.93 2.84 6.77
CA THR A 145 17.04 2.99 7.72
C THR A 145 16.68 2.59 9.15
N THR A 146 15.40 2.65 9.55
CA THR A 146 14.97 2.24 10.89
C THR A 146 15.07 0.73 11.03
N LYS A 147 15.62 0.26 12.15
CA LYS A 147 15.72 -1.18 12.45
C LYS A 147 14.34 -1.76 12.75
N ASP A 148 14.13 -3.06 12.48
CA ASP A 148 12.84 -3.72 12.69
C ASP A 148 12.37 -3.65 14.15
N GLU A 149 13.28 -3.79 15.12
CA GLU A 149 12.99 -3.68 16.55
C GLU A 149 12.54 -2.27 17.00
N ASP A 150 12.84 -1.24 16.22
CA ASP A 150 12.47 0.15 16.52
C ASP A 150 11.17 0.58 15.84
N THR A 151 10.61 -0.25 14.97
CA THR A 151 9.34 0.02 14.28
C THR A 151 8.14 -0.28 15.18
N TRP A 152 7.03 0.42 14.94
CA TRP A 152 5.80 0.32 15.70
C TRP A 152 4.59 0.78 14.89
N ALA A 153 3.38 0.44 15.34
CA ALA A 153 2.14 0.95 14.78
C ALA A 153 1.13 1.34 15.85
N VAL A 154 0.29 2.31 15.53
CA VAL A 154 -0.87 2.68 16.33
C VAL A 154 -2.12 2.66 15.46
N ASN A 155 -3.13 1.94 15.92
CA ASN A 155 -4.46 1.90 15.32
C ASN A 155 -5.51 2.37 16.32
N TYR A 156 -6.68 2.73 15.81
CA TYR A 156 -7.86 3.02 16.62
C TYR A 156 -9.09 2.41 15.98
N ILE A 157 -9.80 1.60 16.72
CA ILE A 157 -11.04 0.94 16.27
C ILE A 157 -12.01 0.77 17.44
N ASN A 158 -13.28 1.12 17.24
CA ASN A 158 -14.36 0.89 18.21
C ASN A 158 -14.08 1.40 19.63
N GLY A 159 -13.41 2.56 19.76
CA GLY A 159 -13.06 3.13 21.06
C GLY A 159 -11.75 2.61 21.67
N ILE A 160 -11.08 1.67 21.02
CA ILE A 160 -9.84 1.04 21.49
C ILE A 160 -8.65 1.54 20.69
N TYR A 161 -7.64 2.07 21.37
CA TYR A 161 -6.31 2.29 20.81
C TYR A 161 -5.52 1.00 20.86
N GLN A 162 -4.81 0.71 19.79
CA GLN A 162 -3.92 -0.43 19.67
C GLN A 162 -2.51 0.09 19.40
N TYR A 163 -1.55 -0.27 20.24
CA TYR A 163 -0.13 -0.03 20.01
C TYR A 163 0.58 -1.36 19.78
N VAL A 164 1.24 -1.48 18.65
CA VAL A 164 1.95 -2.70 18.23
C VAL A 164 3.44 -2.42 18.19
N LYS A 165 4.24 -3.25 18.88
CA LYS A 165 5.70 -3.18 18.82
C LYS A 165 6.31 -4.58 19.05
N GLY A 166 7.13 -5.06 18.10
CA GLY A 166 7.62 -6.43 18.11
C GLY A 166 6.46 -7.43 18.22
N ASP A 167 6.53 -8.34 19.15
CA ASP A 167 5.49 -9.36 19.40
C ASP A 167 4.39 -8.89 20.38
N TRP A 168 4.35 -7.61 20.73
CA TRP A 168 3.44 -7.08 21.72
C TRP A 168 2.33 -6.23 21.10
N LEU A 169 1.12 -6.45 21.57
CA LEU A 169 -0.05 -5.64 21.33
C LEU A 169 -0.56 -5.08 22.67
N LEU A 170 -0.50 -3.76 22.84
CA LEU A 170 -1.17 -3.05 23.92
C LEU A 170 -2.51 -2.51 23.41
N GLN A 171 -3.58 -2.79 24.14
CA GLN A 171 -4.90 -2.21 23.89
C GLN A 171 -5.30 -1.28 25.04
N PHE A 172 -5.86 -0.13 24.72
CA PHE A 172 -6.24 0.91 25.66
C PHE A 172 -7.57 1.56 25.27
N ASP A 173 -8.53 1.53 26.16
CA ASP A 173 -9.90 2.05 25.97
C ASP A 173 -10.07 3.54 26.36
N GLY A 174 -9.00 4.23 26.74
CA GLY A 174 -9.03 5.60 27.20
C GLY A 174 -9.32 5.76 28.69
N HIS A 175 -9.52 4.66 29.41
CA HIS A 175 -9.78 4.65 30.84
C HIS A 175 -8.60 4.05 31.63
N LYS A 176 -8.51 4.40 32.90
CA LYS A 176 -7.44 3.90 33.80
C LYS A 176 -7.79 2.50 34.31
#